data_025b5420235d83275060906ef2102dce
#
_entry.id   025b5420235d83275060906ef2102dce
#
_cell.length_a   1.000
_cell.length_b   1.000
_cell.length_c   1.000
_cell.angle_alpha   90.00
_cell.angle_beta   90.00
_cell.angle_gamma   90.00
#
_symmetry.space_group_name_H-M   'P 1'
#
loop_
_entity.id
_entity.type
_entity.pdbx_description
1 polymer ?
#
loop_
_entity_poly.entity_id
_entity_poly.type
_entity_poly.pdbx_seq_one_letter_code
_entity_poly.pdbx_strand_id
1 'polypeptide(L)'
;MGNGGTPIPPVSSAVVRVRPLRDDERGWVHREAEALWGARIVVAHGVVHEPESLEGFVGEDGRRRVGLLTYLARDDACEIVTIDAFEPGRGIGTALLDAVKALGHRRLWLVTTNDNIRAQRFYERSGFRLVAVREGEIERSRRLKPQIPDVGEAGVPIRDELEYEFTR
;
A
#
# COMPACT_ATOMS: atom_id res chain seq x y z
N MET A 1 -36.38 35.45 -19.01
CA MET A 1 -34.97 35.45 -18.65
C MET A 1 -34.58 34.05 -18.29
N GLY A 2 -33.94 33.37 -19.22
CA GLY A 2 -33.62 31.92 -19.09
C GLY A 2 -32.35 31.76 -18.28
N ASN A 3 -32.45 30.92 -17.23
CA ASN A 3 -31.33 30.46 -16.45
C ASN A 3 -30.65 29.31 -17.20
N GLY A 4 -29.61 29.62 -17.94
CA GLY A 4 -28.73 28.65 -18.57
C GLY A 4 -27.81 27.99 -17.54
N GLY A 5 -28.31 26.96 -16.84
CA GLY A 5 -27.46 26.08 -16.05
C GLY A 5 -26.62 25.24 -16.99
N THR A 6 -25.29 25.46 -17.01
CA THR A 6 -24.35 24.60 -17.70
C THR A 6 -24.45 23.20 -17.10
N PRO A 7 -24.73 22.16 -17.89
CA PRO A 7 -24.78 20.79 -17.35
C PRO A 7 -23.38 20.41 -16.87
N ILE A 8 -23.28 20.07 -15.59
CA ILE A 8 -22.07 19.46 -15.01
C ILE A 8 -21.90 18.13 -15.77
N PRO A 9 -20.74 17.90 -16.43
CA PRO A 9 -20.53 16.62 -17.09
C PRO A 9 -20.58 15.49 -16.06
N PRO A 10 -21.16 14.34 -16.41
CA PRO A 10 -21.21 13.21 -15.49
C PRO A 10 -19.79 12.84 -15.09
N VAL A 11 -19.54 12.77 -13.78
CA VAL A 11 -18.29 12.23 -13.23
C VAL A 11 -18.24 10.79 -13.72
N SER A 12 -17.44 10.53 -14.74
CA SER A 12 -17.22 9.17 -15.22
C SER A 12 -16.65 8.39 -14.05
N SER A 13 -17.46 7.52 -13.48
CA SER A 13 -17.01 6.51 -12.53
C SER A 13 -16.22 5.47 -13.33
N ALA A 14 -15.02 5.84 -13.74
CA ALA A 14 -14.14 4.93 -14.44
C ALA A 14 -13.81 3.77 -13.49
N VAL A 15 -14.16 2.57 -13.92
CA VAL A 15 -13.94 1.34 -13.14
C VAL A 15 -12.44 1.11 -13.08
N VAL A 16 -11.88 1.15 -11.87
CA VAL A 16 -10.47 0.80 -11.65
C VAL A 16 -10.28 -0.67 -12.03
N ARG A 17 -9.41 -0.92 -12.99
CA ARG A 17 -9.00 -2.27 -13.37
C ARG A 17 -7.71 -2.61 -12.63
N VAL A 18 -7.66 -3.79 -12.01
CA VAL A 18 -6.44 -4.31 -11.40
C VAL A 18 -5.89 -5.44 -12.26
N ARG A 19 -4.59 -5.43 -12.50
CA ARG A 19 -3.86 -6.48 -13.20
C ARG A 19 -2.51 -6.75 -12.56
N PRO A 20 -1.89 -7.92 -12.84
CA PRO A 20 -0.52 -8.19 -12.41
C PRO A 20 0.48 -7.15 -12.93
N LEU A 21 1.48 -6.86 -12.11
CA LEU A 21 2.65 -6.06 -12.50
C LEU A 21 3.46 -6.82 -13.56
N ARG A 22 3.90 -6.12 -14.60
CA ARG A 22 4.71 -6.70 -15.68
C ARG A 22 6.20 -6.43 -15.45
N ASP A 23 7.05 -7.26 -16.03
CA ASP A 23 8.51 -7.12 -15.89
C ASP A 23 9.05 -5.83 -16.51
N ASP A 24 8.44 -5.33 -17.59
CA ASP A 24 8.81 -4.07 -18.22
C ASP A 24 8.44 -2.83 -17.37
N GLU A 25 7.71 -3.02 -16.27
CA GLU A 25 7.29 -1.96 -15.35
C GLU A 25 8.18 -1.82 -14.10
N ARG A 26 9.18 -2.69 -13.93
CA ARG A 26 10.08 -2.66 -12.76
C ARG A 26 10.74 -1.28 -12.56
N GLY A 27 11.19 -0.65 -13.65
CA GLY A 27 11.74 0.70 -13.60
C GLY A 27 10.73 1.78 -13.17
N TRP A 28 9.44 1.58 -13.45
CA TRP A 28 8.40 2.45 -12.94
C TRP A 28 8.20 2.25 -11.43
N VAL A 29 8.12 1.01 -10.95
CA VAL A 29 8.02 0.72 -9.50
C VAL A 29 9.16 1.36 -8.73
N HIS A 30 10.38 1.28 -9.24
CA HIS A 30 11.55 1.93 -8.66
C HIS A 30 11.36 3.45 -8.49
N ARG A 31 10.90 4.15 -9.53
CA ARG A 31 10.66 5.60 -9.47
C ARG A 31 9.54 5.96 -8.49
N GLU A 32 8.46 5.17 -8.44
CA GLU A 32 7.38 5.38 -7.48
C GLU A 32 7.86 5.18 -6.04
N ALA A 33 8.68 4.16 -5.77
CA ALA A 33 9.27 3.93 -4.45
C ALA A 33 10.10 5.14 -3.98
N GLU A 34 10.94 5.70 -4.85
CA GLU A 34 11.70 6.92 -4.54
C GLU A 34 10.79 8.13 -4.29
N ALA A 35 9.76 8.31 -5.13
CA ALA A 35 8.84 9.44 -5.03
C ALA A 35 7.96 9.39 -3.79
N LEU A 36 7.42 8.22 -3.44
CA LEU A 36 6.48 8.05 -2.33
C LEU A 36 7.15 7.91 -0.97
N TRP A 37 8.30 7.23 -0.91
CA TRP A 37 8.92 6.85 0.38
C TRP A 37 10.34 7.41 0.57
N GLY A 38 10.81 8.24 -0.34
CA GLY A 38 12.13 8.87 -0.26
C GLY A 38 13.32 7.91 -0.38
N ALA A 39 13.05 6.64 -0.71
CA ALA A 39 14.08 5.63 -0.91
C ALA A 39 13.55 4.48 -1.76
N ARG A 40 14.46 3.75 -2.43
CA ARG A 40 14.14 2.58 -3.26
C ARG A 40 13.81 1.32 -2.46
N ILE A 41 14.00 1.36 -1.16
CA ILE A 41 13.79 0.23 -0.26
C ILE A 41 12.64 0.50 0.71
N VAL A 42 11.97 -0.58 1.10
CA VAL A 42 11.04 -0.62 2.22
C VAL A 42 11.67 -1.50 3.30
N VAL A 43 11.62 -1.05 4.55
CA VAL A 43 12.04 -1.87 5.69
C VAL A 43 10.79 -2.24 6.47
N ALA A 44 10.60 -3.53 6.65
CA ALA A 44 9.49 -4.10 7.40
C ALA A 44 10.01 -5.23 8.29
N HIS A 45 9.63 -5.25 9.56
CA HIS A 45 10.07 -6.23 10.58
C HIS A 45 11.58 -6.56 10.53
N GLY A 46 12.42 -5.53 10.32
CA GLY A 46 13.88 -5.66 10.23
C GLY A 46 14.41 -6.24 8.92
N VAL A 47 13.56 -6.46 7.91
CA VAL A 47 13.94 -6.95 6.58
C VAL A 47 13.89 -5.81 5.58
N VAL A 48 14.92 -5.75 4.73
CA VAL A 48 14.98 -4.81 3.59
C VAL A 48 14.33 -5.46 2.37
N HIS A 49 13.36 -4.78 1.78
CA HIS A 49 12.71 -5.17 0.54
C HIS A 49 13.02 -4.16 -0.56
N GLU A 50 13.19 -4.66 -1.78
CA GLU A 50 13.27 -3.87 -3.01
C GLU A 50 11.96 -4.05 -3.79
N PRO A 51 11.01 -3.10 -3.73
CA PRO A 51 9.68 -3.27 -4.34
C PRO A 51 9.70 -3.62 -5.82
N GLU A 52 10.68 -3.10 -6.57
CA GLU A 52 10.85 -3.40 -8.00
C GLU A 52 11.23 -4.85 -8.28
N SER A 53 11.73 -5.60 -7.30
CA SER A 53 12.07 -7.03 -7.44
C SER A 53 10.91 -7.96 -7.07
N LEU A 54 9.84 -7.43 -6.49
CA LEU A 54 8.70 -8.20 -6.00
C LEU A 54 7.63 -8.41 -7.07
N GLU A 55 6.77 -9.41 -6.85
CA GLU A 55 5.50 -9.52 -7.56
C GLU A 55 4.53 -8.42 -7.11
N GLY A 56 3.53 -8.11 -7.93
CA GLY A 56 2.60 -7.06 -7.57
C GLY A 56 1.39 -6.95 -8.47
N PHE A 57 0.57 -5.96 -8.14
CA PHE A 57 -0.60 -5.54 -8.90
C PHE A 57 -0.57 -4.06 -9.19
N VAL A 58 -1.07 -3.69 -10.35
CA VAL A 58 -1.24 -2.30 -10.79
C VAL A 58 -2.71 -1.99 -10.92
N GLY A 59 -3.16 -0.92 -10.29
CA GLY A 59 -4.47 -0.33 -10.51
C GLY A 59 -4.42 0.64 -11.69
N GLU A 60 -5.32 0.48 -12.67
CA GLU A 60 -5.41 1.32 -13.87
C GLU A 60 -6.77 1.98 -14.01
N ASP A 61 -6.76 3.22 -14.46
CA ASP A 61 -7.89 3.98 -14.96
C ASP A 61 -7.61 4.36 -16.41
N GLY A 62 -8.15 3.59 -17.35
CA GLY A 62 -7.78 3.69 -18.75
C GLY A 62 -6.29 3.37 -18.96
N ARG A 63 -5.50 4.38 -19.37
CA ARG A 63 -4.04 4.23 -19.55
C ARG A 63 -3.21 4.74 -18.36
N ARG A 64 -3.87 5.29 -17.35
CA ARG A 64 -3.19 5.86 -16.17
C ARG A 64 -3.04 4.80 -15.09
N ARG A 65 -1.85 4.67 -14.55
CA ARG A 65 -1.62 3.89 -13.34
C ARG A 65 -2.05 4.74 -12.15
N VAL A 66 -2.98 4.21 -11.37
CA VAL A 66 -3.60 4.93 -10.23
C VAL A 66 -3.35 4.24 -8.89
N GLY A 67 -2.62 3.13 -8.90
CA GLY A 67 -2.22 2.43 -7.68
C GLY A 67 -1.23 1.32 -7.94
N LEU A 68 -0.53 0.93 -6.89
CA LEU A 68 0.49 -0.12 -6.86
C LEU A 68 0.36 -0.92 -5.57
N LEU A 69 0.50 -2.24 -5.67
CA LEU A 69 0.69 -3.14 -4.55
C LEU A 69 1.82 -4.09 -4.90
N THR A 70 2.78 -4.28 -3.99
CA THR A 70 3.81 -5.32 -4.13
C THR A 70 3.72 -6.30 -2.96
N TYR A 71 4.04 -7.56 -3.23
CA TYR A 71 3.93 -8.61 -2.24
C TYR A 71 5.04 -9.66 -2.39
N LEU A 72 5.30 -10.36 -1.29
CA LEU A 72 6.21 -11.49 -1.21
C LEU A 72 5.43 -12.73 -0.76
N ALA A 73 5.25 -13.68 -1.66
CA ALA A 73 4.61 -14.96 -1.34
C ALA A 73 5.65 -16.00 -0.97
N ARG A 74 5.44 -16.71 0.13
CA ARG A 74 6.25 -17.85 0.58
C ARG A 74 5.33 -18.90 1.18
N ASP A 75 5.37 -20.11 0.65
CA ASP A 75 4.51 -21.21 1.08
C ASP A 75 3.03 -20.79 1.08
N ASP A 76 2.34 -20.95 2.22
CA ASP A 76 0.93 -20.58 2.39
C ASP A 76 0.72 -19.13 2.87
N ALA A 77 1.79 -18.34 2.99
CA ALA A 77 1.75 -16.96 3.47
C ALA A 77 2.12 -15.96 2.37
N CYS A 78 1.49 -14.80 2.42
CA CYS A 78 1.77 -13.69 1.54
C CYS A 78 1.90 -12.41 2.36
N GLU A 79 3.05 -11.77 2.27
CA GLU A 79 3.31 -10.45 2.86
C GLU A 79 2.99 -9.36 1.83
N ILE A 80 2.10 -8.44 2.17
CA ILE A 80 1.96 -7.20 1.41
C ILE A 80 3.05 -6.24 1.86
N VAL A 81 3.99 -5.95 0.97
CA VAL A 81 5.14 -5.09 1.27
C VAL A 81 4.78 -3.62 1.05
N THR A 82 4.08 -3.31 -0.04
CA THR A 82 3.58 -1.96 -0.31
C THR A 82 2.16 -1.99 -0.81
N ILE A 83 1.41 -0.95 -0.49
CA ILE A 83 0.11 -0.66 -1.10
C ILE A 83 -0.14 0.84 -1.13
N ASP A 84 -0.27 1.39 -2.32
CA ASP A 84 -0.45 2.81 -2.57
C ASP A 84 -1.57 3.06 -3.56
N ALA A 85 -2.52 3.91 -3.16
CA ALA A 85 -3.55 4.47 -4.01
C ALA A 85 -3.21 5.93 -4.30
N PHE A 86 -2.90 6.26 -5.55
CA PHE A 86 -2.45 7.59 -5.93
C PHE A 86 -3.58 8.62 -5.98
N GLU A 87 -4.82 8.14 -6.04
CA GLU A 87 -6.03 8.96 -6.00
C GLU A 87 -6.95 8.47 -4.87
N PRO A 88 -6.96 9.15 -3.71
CA PRO A 88 -7.80 8.75 -2.58
C PRO A 88 -9.29 8.75 -2.88
N GLY A 89 -10.04 7.88 -2.20
CA GLY A 89 -11.51 7.88 -2.24
C GLY A 89 -12.13 7.20 -3.46
N ARG A 90 -11.32 6.57 -4.33
CA ARG A 90 -11.78 5.87 -5.56
C ARG A 90 -11.85 4.34 -5.44
N GLY A 91 -11.66 3.79 -4.25
CA GLY A 91 -11.67 2.34 -4.03
C GLY A 91 -10.45 1.60 -4.58
N ILE A 92 -9.41 2.31 -5.02
CA ILE A 92 -8.20 1.73 -5.61
C ILE A 92 -7.51 0.77 -4.65
N GLY A 93 -7.30 1.19 -3.39
CA GLY A 93 -6.68 0.35 -2.37
C GLY A 93 -7.49 -0.92 -2.10
N THR A 94 -8.81 -0.82 -2.05
CA THR A 94 -9.71 -1.97 -1.88
C THR A 94 -9.58 -2.94 -3.06
N ALA A 95 -9.59 -2.44 -4.29
CA ALA A 95 -9.44 -3.28 -5.48
C ALA A 95 -8.08 -4.01 -5.52
N LEU A 96 -7.00 -3.34 -5.10
CA LEU A 96 -5.67 -3.94 -4.98
C LEU A 96 -5.64 -5.03 -3.89
N LEU A 97 -6.24 -4.78 -2.71
CA LEU A 97 -6.35 -5.79 -1.65
C LEU A 97 -7.18 -7.00 -2.09
N ASP A 98 -8.28 -6.78 -2.80
CA ASP A 98 -9.12 -7.86 -3.31
C ASP A 98 -8.35 -8.74 -4.31
N ALA A 99 -7.51 -8.13 -5.15
CA ALA A 99 -6.66 -8.88 -6.08
C ALA A 99 -5.64 -9.78 -5.36
N VAL A 100 -4.95 -9.29 -4.32
CA VAL A 100 -4.00 -10.13 -3.57
C VAL A 100 -4.71 -11.17 -2.71
N LYS A 101 -5.89 -10.87 -2.16
CA LYS A 101 -6.73 -11.87 -1.46
C LYS A 101 -7.17 -12.99 -2.39
N ALA A 102 -7.43 -12.68 -3.67
CA ALA A 102 -7.83 -13.66 -4.67
C ALA A 102 -6.72 -14.68 -5.01
N LEU A 103 -5.45 -14.42 -4.68
CA LEU A 103 -4.36 -15.38 -4.80
C LEU A 103 -4.56 -16.63 -3.93
N GLY A 104 -5.34 -16.50 -2.83
CA GLY A 104 -5.79 -17.64 -2.06
C GLY A 104 -4.83 -18.14 -0.98
N HIS A 105 -3.77 -17.39 -0.66
CA HIS A 105 -2.89 -17.73 0.47
C HIS A 105 -3.69 -17.82 1.77
N ARG A 106 -3.36 -18.79 2.60
CA ARG A 106 -4.03 -19.01 3.88
C ARG A 106 -3.82 -17.84 4.84
N ARG A 107 -2.63 -17.27 4.85
CA ARG A 107 -2.25 -16.12 5.66
C ARG A 107 -1.84 -14.96 4.74
N LEU A 108 -2.54 -13.85 4.84
CA LEU A 108 -2.16 -12.61 4.22
C LEU A 108 -1.86 -11.60 5.32
N TRP A 109 -0.68 -10.99 5.31
CA TRP A 109 -0.25 -10.12 6.39
C TRP A 109 0.54 -8.92 5.87
N LEU A 110 0.68 -7.93 6.71
CA LEU A 110 1.43 -6.72 6.45
C LEU A 110 1.87 -6.06 7.75
N VAL A 111 2.77 -5.11 7.65
CA VAL A 111 3.12 -4.21 8.74
C VAL A 111 2.87 -2.76 8.35
N THR A 112 2.57 -1.94 9.34
CA THR A 112 2.49 -0.49 9.21
C THR A 112 3.03 0.17 10.48
N THR A 113 3.21 1.48 10.47
CA THR A 113 3.71 2.21 11.62
C THR A 113 2.58 2.70 12.53
N ASN A 114 2.90 2.90 13.80
CA ASN A 114 1.92 3.33 14.82
C ASN A 114 1.27 4.70 14.54
N ASP A 115 1.91 5.56 13.76
CA ASP A 115 1.38 6.88 13.37
C ASP A 115 0.41 6.83 12.19
N ASN A 116 0.46 5.78 11.36
CA ASN A 116 -0.33 5.66 10.15
C ASN A 116 -1.76 5.21 10.43
N ILE A 117 -2.52 6.03 11.16
CA ILE A 117 -3.90 5.77 11.57
C ILE A 117 -4.83 5.53 10.38
N ARG A 118 -4.57 6.21 9.26
CA ARG A 118 -5.35 6.05 8.04
C ARG A 118 -5.22 4.64 7.47
N ALA A 119 -4.00 4.12 7.39
CA ALA A 119 -3.73 2.75 6.92
C ALA A 119 -4.32 1.71 7.89
N GLN A 120 -4.15 1.89 9.21
CA GLN A 120 -4.71 1.00 10.21
C GLN A 120 -6.23 0.84 10.03
N ARG A 121 -6.96 1.96 9.97
CA ARG A 121 -8.41 1.96 9.73
C ARG A 121 -8.81 1.34 8.38
N PHE A 122 -8.00 1.51 7.36
CA PHE A 122 -8.23 0.91 6.05
C PHE A 122 -8.09 -0.62 6.12
N TYR A 123 -7.05 -1.13 6.76
CA TYR A 123 -6.84 -2.57 6.92
C TYR A 123 -7.93 -3.22 7.77
N GLU A 124 -8.32 -2.61 8.90
CA GLU A 124 -9.40 -3.10 9.76
C GLU A 124 -10.73 -3.19 9.01
N ARG A 125 -11.10 -2.14 8.26
CA ARG A 125 -12.31 -2.17 7.40
C ARG A 125 -12.21 -3.20 6.28
N SER A 126 -11.02 -3.56 5.88
CA SER A 126 -10.77 -4.60 4.85
C SER A 126 -10.70 -6.01 5.45
N GLY A 127 -11.01 -6.18 6.75
CA GLY A 127 -11.07 -7.47 7.42
C GLY A 127 -9.74 -7.97 7.99
N PHE A 128 -8.69 -7.15 7.99
CA PHE A 128 -7.46 -7.45 8.71
C PHE A 128 -7.63 -7.17 10.21
N ARG A 129 -6.89 -7.89 11.02
CA ARG A 129 -6.85 -7.72 12.48
C ARG A 129 -5.42 -7.44 12.93
N LEU A 130 -5.25 -6.56 13.89
CA LEU A 130 -3.98 -6.34 14.59
C LEU A 130 -3.62 -7.61 15.36
N VAL A 131 -2.48 -8.21 15.07
CA VAL A 131 -2.01 -9.45 15.71
C VAL A 131 -0.74 -9.26 16.52
N ALA A 132 0.06 -8.24 16.23
CA ALA A 132 1.25 -7.93 17.02
C ALA A 132 1.59 -6.43 16.97
N VAL A 133 2.20 -5.96 18.05
CA VAL A 133 2.84 -4.65 18.16
C VAL A 133 4.30 -4.89 18.50
N ARG A 134 5.20 -4.41 17.64
CA ARG A 134 6.65 -4.47 17.88
C ARG A 134 7.13 -3.12 18.37
N GLU A 135 7.21 -2.99 19.68
CA GLU A 135 7.63 -1.76 20.33
C GLU A 135 9.09 -1.42 19.98
N GLY A 136 9.32 -0.17 19.58
CA GLY A 136 10.66 0.34 19.25
C GLY A 136 11.28 -0.24 17.97
N GLU A 137 10.55 -1.02 17.16
CA GLU A 137 11.11 -1.65 15.95
C GLU A 137 11.53 -0.61 14.90
N ILE A 138 10.88 0.55 14.89
CA ILE A 138 11.22 1.62 13.94
C ILE A 138 12.63 2.18 14.19
N GLU A 139 13.13 2.16 15.41
CA GLU A 139 14.49 2.55 15.69
C GLU A 139 15.53 1.63 15.00
N ARG A 140 15.23 0.33 14.93
CA ARG A 140 16.03 -0.64 14.16
C ARG A 140 15.91 -0.38 12.67
N SER A 141 14.70 -0.12 12.20
CA SER A 141 14.42 0.19 10.80
C SER A 141 15.15 1.45 10.33
N ARG A 142 15.29 2.49 11.18
CA ARG A 142 16.06 3.70 10.87
C ARG A 142 17.54 3.44 10.63
N ARG A 143 18.13 2.43 11.27
CA ARG A 143 19.53 2.04 11.01
C ARG A 143 19.72 1.52 9.59
N LEU A 144 18.69 0.91 9.01
CA LEU A 144 18.67 0.38 7.64
C LEU A 144 18.18 1.43 6.62
N LYS A 145 17.26 2.30 7.06
CA LYS A 145 16.64 3.37 6.24
C LYS A 145 16.59 4.66 7.07
N PRO A 146 17.65 5.46 7.10
CA PRO A 146 17.72 6.70 7.90
C PRO A 146 16.68 7.76 7.50
N GLN A 147 16.04 7.63 6.32
CA GLN A 147 15.02 8.54 5.83
C GLN A 147 13.68 8.42 6.56
N ILE A 148 13.47 7.39 7.40
CA ILE A 148 12.25 7.27 8.20
C ILE A 148 12.19 8.45 9.19
N PRO A 149 11.17 9.33 9.10
CA PRO A 149 11.08 10.49 9.96
C PRO A 149 10.83 10.10 11.43
N ASP A 150 11.14 10.99 12.36
CA ASP A 150 10.88 10.77 13.80
C ASP A 150 9.41 10.93 14.14
N VAL A 151 8.71 11.80 13.40
CA VAL A 151 7.31 12.18 13.65
C VAL A 151 6.53 12.07 12.35
N GLY A 152 5.37 11.44 12.41
CA GLY A 152 4.45 11.31 11.28
C GLY A 152 3.58 12.55 11.03
N GLU A 153 2.72 12.48 10.02
CA GLU A 153 1.89 13.62 9.58
C GLU A 153 0.99 14.20 10.68
N ALA A 154 0.50 13.38 11.58
CA ALA A 154 -0.36 13.82 12.68
C ALA A 154 0.41 14.31 13.93
N GLY A 155 1.72 14.51 13.85
CA GLY A 155 2.56 14.84 15.01
C GLY A 155 2.79 13.67 15.96
N VAL A 156 2.45 12.46 15.57
CA VAL A 156 2.66 11.24 16.35
C VAL A 156 4.07 10.73 16.15
N PRO A 157 4.86 10.49 17.22
CA PRO A 157 6.17 9.88 17.08
C PRO A 157 6.10 8.50 16.43
N ILE A 158 6.92 8.27 15.41
CA ILE A 158 7.02 6.98 14.71
C ILE A 158 8.00 6.09 15.47
N ARG A 159 7.50 5.09 16.21
CA ARG A 159 8.30 4.24 17.09
C ARG A 159 8.07 2.76 16.90
N ASP A 160 6.81 2.38 16.67
CA ASP A 160 6.36 1.01 16.77
C ASP A 160 5.86 0.51 15.42
N GLU A 161 6.05 -0.77 15.17
CA GLU A 161 5.53 -1.46 14.01
C GLU A 161 4.33 -2.32 14.41
N LEU A 162 3.25 -2.20 13.65
CA LEU A 162 1.99 -2.91 13.86
C LEU A 162 1.81 -3.97 12.79
N GLU A 163 1.66 -5.23 13.18
CA GLU A 163 1.39 -6.33 12.26
C GLU A 163 -0.12 -6.60 12.17
N TYR A 164 -0.63 -6.58 10.96
CA TYR A 164 -2.01 -6.89 10.62
C TYR A 164 -2.08 -8.18 9.81
N GLU A 165 -3.08 -9.00 10.08
CA GLU A 165 -3.29 -10.29 9.42
C GLU A 165 -4.74 -10.46 8.97
N PHE A 166 -4.90 -10.99 7.77
CA PHE A 166 -6.15 -11.50 7.22
C PHE A 166 -6.02 -13.01 7.06
N THR A 167 -6.91 -13.76 7.71
CA THR A 167 -6.98 -15.23 7.64
C THR A 167 -8.28 -15.62 6.96
N ARG A 168 -8.18 -16.53 6.02
CA ARG A 168 -9.34 -17.16 5.38
C ARG A 168 -10.01 -18.17 6.28
#